data_a6f00f4ea2c4ae45412a622331a5d61b
#
_entry.id   a6f00f4ea2c4ae45412a622331a5d61b
#
_cell.length_a   1.000
_cell.length_b   1.000
_cell.length_c   1.000
_cell.angle_alpha   90.00
_cell.angle_beta   90.00
_cell.angle_gamma   90.00
#
_symmetry.space_group_name_H-M   'P 1'
#
loop_
_entity.id
_entity.type
_entity.pdbx_description
1 polymer ?
#
loop_
_entity_poly.entity_id
_entity_poly.type
_entity_poly.pdbx_seq_one_letter_code
_entity_poly.pdbx_strand_id
1 'polypeptide(L)'
;KNVLAFINVPGWVGDPREDLQVRLKSKEKFDTPLEVPFITHWLHNMTHDQVLDMLKYLGMGNRPEDKVKVIFVPCYLDGRDGIMNKEYYDILLGQDLSVYASYYEPWGYTPLESVAFRVPTITTDLAGFGLWVNSLKNQHGINDGVEVLHRSDYNDSEVADGIKDTITLFADKSEKEVKEIRKR
;
A
#
# COMPACT_ATOMS: atom_id res chain seq x y z
N LYS A 1 15.76 -1.69 -7.12
CA LYS A 1 15.44 -2.00 -5.71
C LYS A 1 14.33 -3.06 -5.65
N ASN A 2 14.26 -3.81 -4.56
CA ASN A 2 13.12 -4.68 -4.28
C ASN A 2 12.05 -3.87 -3.55
N VAL A 3 10.78 -4.17 -3.84
CA VAL A 3 9.62 -3.52 -3.25
C VAL A 3 8.74 -4.54 -2.55
N LEU A 4 8.29 -4.24 -1.36
CA LEU A 4 7.24 -4.96 -0.65
C LEU A 4 6.00 -4.06 -0.61
N ALA A 5 4.96 -4.45 -1.32
CA ALA A 5 3.71 -3.72 -1.41
C ALA A 5 2.64 -4.36 -0.50
N PHE A 6 2.10 -3.59 0.43
CA PHE A 6 0.94 -3.99 1.22
C PHE A 6 -0.33 -3.40 0.63
N ILE A 7 -1.34 -4.23 0.41
CA ILE A 7 -2.70 -3.82 0.08
C ILE A 7 -3.54 -4.01 1.33
N ASN A 8 -3.72 -2.93 2.09
CA ASN A 8 -4.47 -2.93 3.34
C ASN A 8 -5.89 -2.42 3.08
N VAL A 9 -6.76 -3.30 2.65
CA VAL A 9 -8.17 -2.97 2.34
C VAL A 9 -9.08 -3.97 3.03
N PRO A 10 -9.83 -3.57 4.06
CA PRO A 10 -10.76 -4.46 4.74
C PRO A 10 -11.77 -5.05 3.76
N GLY A 11 -11.89 -6.37 3.79
CA GLY A 11 -12.83 -7.13 2.98
C GLY A 11 -13.73 -8.02 3.84
N TRP A 12 -14.54 -8.84 3.20
CA TRP A 12 -15.31 -9.85 3.87
C TRP A 12 -14.44 -11.08 4.13
N VAL A 13 -13.79 -11.09 5.31
CA VAL A 13 -12.77 -12.08 5.67
C VAL A 13 -13.31 -13.18 6.58
N GLY A 14 -12.71 -14.36 6.44
CA GLY A 14 -12.77 -15.47 7.38
C GLY A 14 -11.53 -15.53 8.28
N ASP A 15 -11.06 -16.74 8.55
CA ASP A 15 -9.95 -16.99 9.46
C ASP A 15 -8.58 -16.60 8.86
N PRO A 16 -7.60 -16.28 9.72
CA PRO A 16 -6.21 -16.13 9.29
C PRO A 16 -5.68 -17.47 8.75
N ARG A 17 -4.80 -17.41 7.77
CA ARG A 17 -4.24 -18.59 7.11
C ARG A 17 -3.29 -19.37 8.02
N GLU A 18 -3.67 -20.60 8.36
CA GLU A 18 -2.84 -21.47 9.20
C GLU A 18 -1.50 -21.83 8.55
N ASP A 19 -1.48 -22.07 7.24
CA ASP A 19 -0.24 -22.38 6.49
C ASP A 19 0.76 -21.22 6.53
N LEU A 20 0.27 -19.98 6.45
CA LEU A 20 1.09 -18.79 6.63
C LEU A 20 1.57 -18.65 8.09
N GLN A 21 0.70 -18.89 9.07
CA GLN A 21 1.08 -18.87 10.49
C GLN A 21 2.19 -19.88 10.80
N VAL A 22 2.11 -21.09 10.24
CA VAL A 22 3.14 -22.14 10.40
C VAL A 22 4.48 -21.64 9.84
N ARG A 23 4.49 -21.05 8.62
CA ARG A 23 5.70 -20.50 8.03
C ARG A 23 6.30 -19.35 8.84
N LEU A 24 5.47 -18.43 9.33
CA LEU A 24 5.94 -17.29 10.15
C LEU A 24 6.55 -17.73 11.50
N LYS A 25 6.06 -18.84 12.06
CA LYS A 25 6.62 -19.43 13.30
C LYS A 25 7.88 -20.27 13.06
N SER A 26 8.08 -20.74 11.84
CA SER A 26 9.27 -21.50 11.47
C SER A 26 10.50 -20.58 11.39
N LYS A 27 11.67 -21.13 11.73
CA LYS A 27 12.98 -20.48 11.51
C LYS A 27 13.56 -20.81 10.14
N GLU A 28 12.88 -21.65 9.36
CA GLU A 28 13.33 -22.07 8.04
C GLU A 28 13.07 -20.98 6.99
N LYS A 29 13.94 -20.93 5.99
CA LYS A 29 13.70 -20.13 4.79
C LYS A 29 12.93 -20.96 3.78
N PHE A 30 11.91 -20.35 3.19
CA PHE A 30 11.09 -21.00 2.17
C PHE A 30 11.40 -20.36 0.81
N ASP A 31 11.81 -21.19 -0.14
CA ASP A 31 12.12 -20.76 -1.52
C ASP A 31 10.90 -20.81 -2.44
N THR A 32 9.80 -21.39 -1.97
CA THR A 32 8.56 -21.50 -2.74
C THR A 32 7.46 -20.67 -2.11
N PRO A 33 6.68 -19.91 -2.91
CA PRO A 33 5.50 -19.21 -2.40
C PRO A 33 4.45 -20.22 -1.89
N LEU A 34 3.49 -19.72 -1.14
CA LEU A 34 2.27 -20.46 -0.83
C LEU A 34 1.43 -20.63 -2.09
N GLU A 35 0.50 -21.60 -2.11
CA GLU A 35 -0.41 -21.86 -3.24
C GLU A 35 -1.19 -20.60 -3.66
N VAL A 36 -1.66 -19.83 -2.67
CA VAL A 36 -2.19 -18.47 -2.87
C VAL A 36 -1.21 -17.48 -2.25
N PRO A 37 -0.31 -16.87 -3.03
CA PRO A 37 0.89 -16.23 -2.47
C PRO A 37 0.69 -14.83 -1.90
N PHE A 38 -0.50 -14.24 -2.01
CA PHE A 38 -0.69 -12.81 -1.72
C PHE A 38 -1.40 -12.54 -0.41
N ILE A 39 -2.36 -13.38 -0.03
CA ILE A 39 -3.38 -13.07 0.96
C ILE A 39 -3.02 -13.59 2.35
N THR A 40 -3.34 -12.80 3.37
CA THR A 40 -3.08 -13.16 4.78
C THR A 40 -4.25 -13.92 5.44
N HIS A 41 -5.46 -13.68 4.99
CA HIS A 41 -6.70 -14.28 5.52
C HIS A 41 -7.53 -14.84 4.39
N TRP A 42 -8.26 -15.92 4.65
CA TRP A 42 -9.21 -16.44 3.68
C TRP A 42 -10.37 -15.46 3.50
N LEU A 43 -10.77 -15.22 2.26
CA LEU A 43 -11.96 -14.43 1.95
C LEU A 43 -13.16 -15.38 1.85
N HIS A 44 -14.35 -14.89 2.20
CA HIS A 44 -15.59 -15.64 1.96
C HIS A 44 -15.83 -15.93 0.47
N ASN A 45 -15.31 -15.08 -0.41
CA ASN A 45 -15.35 -15.30 -1.85
C ASN A 45 -13.94 -15.25 -2.47
N MET A 46 -13.22 -16.37 -2.42
CA MET A 46 -11.89 -16.49 -3.01
C MET A 46 -11.89 -16.55 -4.55
N THR A 47 -13.04 -16.89 -5.15
CA THR A 47 -13.13 -17.17 -6.59
C THR A 47 -13.35 -15.92 -7.44
N HIS A 48 -13.90 -14.87 -6.85
CA HIS A 48 -14.28 -13.63 -7.56
C HIS A 48 -13.88 -12.37 -6.79
N ASP A 49 -12.70 -12.40 -6.17
CA ASP A 49 -12.15 -11.21 -5.54
C ASP A 49 -11.36 -10.39 -6.58
N GLN A 50 -11.74 -9.12 -6.73
CA GLN A 50 -11.16 -8.24 -7.75
C GLN A 50 -9.65 -8.01 -7.56
N VAL A 51 -9.16 -7.96 -6.31
CA VAL A 51 -7.73 -7.77 -6.03
C VAL A 51 -6.96 -9.02 -6.43
N LEU A 52 -7.43 -10.20 -6.01
CA LEU A 52 -6.78 -11.47 -6.35
C LEU A 52 -6.82 -11.75 -7.85
N ASP A 53 -7.93 -11.47 -8.51
CA ASP A 53 -8.06 -11.65 -9.95
C ASP A 53 -7.12 -10.71 -10.73
N MET A 54 -7.00 -9.45 -10.29
CA MET A 54 -6.06 -8.51 -10.89
C MET A 54 -4.61 -8.95 -10.70
N LEU A 55 -4.21 -9.39 -9.51
CA LEU A 55 -2.86 -9.88 -9.25
C LEU A 55 -2.51 -11.10 -10.11
N LYS A 56 -3.46 -12.02 -10.29
CA LYS A 56 -3.31 -13.16 -11.21
C LYS A 56 -3.19 -12.70 -12.66
N TYR A 57 -4.06 -11.78 -13.10
CA TYR A 57 -4.02 -11.22 -14.46
C TYR A 57 -2.68 -10.54 -14.76
N LEU A 58 -2.09 -9.85 -13.81
CA LEU A 58 -0.77 -9.21 -13.92
C LEU A 58 0.38 -10.22 -13.83
N GLY A 59 0.11 -11.52 -13.68
CA GLY A 59 1.14 -12.56 -13.62
C GLY A 59 2.01 -12.49 -12.36
N MET A 60 1.56 -11.78 -11.33
CA MET A 60 2.29 -11.70 -10.06
C MET A 60 2.24 -13.04 -9.32
N GLY A 61 3.30 -13.41 -8.63
CA GLY A 61 3.40 -14.72 -8.00
C GLY A 61 4.18 -14.74 -6.68
N ASN A 62 4.76 -13.62 -6.27
CA ASN A 62 5.67 -13.54 -5.13
C ASN A 62 6.83 -14.55 -5.19
N ARG A 63 7.29 -14.89 -6.40
CA ARG A 63 8.39 -15.83 -6.62
C ARG A 63 9.70 -15.22 -6.15
N PRO A 64 10.73 -16.01 -5.84
CA PRO A 64 12.03 -15.49 -5.40
C PRO A 64 12.62 -14.40 -6.31
N GLU A 65 12.47 -14.55 -7.62
CA GLU A 65 12.96 -13.63 -8.64
C GLU A 65 12.14 -12.34 -8.82
N ASP A 66 10.90 -12.31 -8.34
CA ASP A 66 10.04 -11.12 -8.46
C ASP A 66 10.59 -9.98 -7.61
N LYS A 67 10.88 -8.84 -8.24
CA LYS A 67 11.37 -7.64 -7.52
C LYS A 67 10.29 -6.95 -6.69
N VAL A 68 9.05 -7.17 -7.03
CA VAL A 68 7.88 -6.67 -6.28
C VAL A 68 7.18 -7.85 -5.64
N LYS A 69 7.05 -7.81 -4.32
CA LYS A 69 6.24 -8.74 -3.54
C LYS A 69 4.99 -8.02 -3.07
N VAL A 70 3.85 -8.69 -3.17
CA VAL A 70 2.56 -8.13 -2.75
C VAL A 70 2.00 -8.92 -1.59
N ILE A 71 1.54 -8.23 -0.57
CA ILE A 71 0.81 -8.81 0.57
C ILE A 71 -0.54 -8.12 0.65
N PHE A 72 -1.60 -8.87 0.40
CA PHE A 72 -2.97 -8.41 0.59
C PHE A 72 -3.44 -8.76 2.00
N VAL A 73 -3.77 -7.72 2.77
CA VAL A 73 -4.22 -7.79 4.16
C VAL A 73 -5.68 -7.32 4.19
N PRO A 74 -6.64 -8.24 4.02
CA PRO A 74 -8.07 -7.89 3.87
C PRO A 74 -8.80 -7.73 5.21
N CYS A 75 -8.10 -7.64 6.33
CA CYS A 75 -8.68 -7.50 7.66
C CYS A 75 -8.38 -6.15 8.29
N TYR A 76 -9.14 -5.82 9.34
CA TYR A 76 -8.77 -4.71 10.21
C TYR A 76 -7.54 -5.06 11.04
N LEU A 77 -6.61 -4.11 11.13
CA LEU A 77 -5.37 -4.24 11.90
C LEU A 77 -5.61 -3.69 13.32
N ASP A 78 -6.14 -4.54 14.18
CA ASP A 78 -6.47 -4.23 15.59
C ASP A 78 -5.48 -4.84 16.60
N GLY A 79 -4.35 -5.36 16.11
CA GLY A 79 -3.34 -6.04 16.92
C GLY A 79 -3.62 -7.51 17.23
N ARG A 80 -4.73 -8.08 16.75
CA ARG A 80 -5.17 -9.45 17.05
C ARG A 80 -5.61 -10.23 15.82
N ASP A 81 -5.21 -9.78 14.65
CA ASP A 81 -5.59 -10.37 13.36
C ASP A 81 -5.04 -11.79 13.12
N GLY A 82 -4.13 -12.27 13.93
CA GLY A 82 -3.57 -13.62 13.86
C GLY A 82 -2.39 -13.79 12.89
N ILE A 83 -2.07 -12.79 12.08
CA ILE A 83 -0.93 -12.80 11.16
C ILE A 83 0.05 -11.67 11.49
N MET A 84 -0.36 -10.41 11.34
CA MET A 84 0.48 -9.24 11.60
C MET A 84 0.58 -8.96 13.11
N ASN A 85 -0.53 -9.11 13.82
CA ASN A 85 -0.67 -8.85 15.26
C ASN A 85 -0.11 -7.48 15.67
N LYS A 86 -0.35 -6.49 14.81
CA LYS A 86 0.03 -5.09 14.98
C LYS A 86 -1.16 -4.20 14.69
N GLU A 87 -1.27 -3.11 15.42
CA GLU A 87 -2.23 -2.08 15.11
C GLU A 87 -1.87 -1.35 13.81
N TYR A 88 -2.89 -0.78 13.15
CA TYR A 88 -2.72 -0.08 11.87
C TYR A 88 -1.59 0.94 11.89
N TYR A 89 -1.50 1.76 12.93
CA TYR A 89 -0.47 2.79 13.03
C TYR A 89 0.94 2.23 13.21
N ASP A 90 1.09 1.08 13.86
CA ASP A 90 2.38 0.38 13.96
C ASP A 90 2.86 -0.09 12.58
N ILE A 91 1.94 -0.60 11.77
CA ILE A 91 2.24 -1.00 10.38
C ILE A 91 2.56 0.21 9.52
N LEU A 92 1.76 1.29 9.65
CA LEU A 92 1.96 2.53 8.90
C LEU A 92 3.34 3.15 9.17
N LEU A 93 3.78 3.20 10.42
CA LEU A 93 5.10 3.72 10.79
C LEU A 93 6.27 2.97 10.11
N GLY A 94 6.07 1.70 9.76
CA GLY A 94 7.05 0.87 9.05
C GLY A 94 7.09 1.08 7.54
N GLN A 95 6.18 1.86 6.96
CA GLN A 95 6.12 2.09 5.52
C GLN A 95 7.09 3.21 5.09
N ASP A 96 7.67 3.05 3.91
CA ASP A 96 8.47 4.11 3.27
C ASP A 96 7.61 5.12 2.52
N LEU A 97 6.52 4.65 1.93
CA LEU A 97 5.59 5.42 1.10
C LEU A 97 4.19 4.80 1.20
N SER A 98 3.16 5.61 1.23
CA SER A 98 1.76 5.18 1.19
C SER A 98 1.03 5.72 -0.05
N VAL A 99 0.01 4.99 -0.50
CA VAL A 99 -0.78 5.33 -1.69
C VAL A 99 -2.27 5.24 -1.36
N TYR A 100 -2.97 6.33 -1.53
CA TYR A 100 -4.42 6.46 -1.33
C TYR A 100 -5.05 7.02 -2.61
N ALA A 101 -5.21 6.15 -3.61
CA ALA A 101 -5.76 6.51 -4.92
C ALA A 101 -7.29 6.65 -4.89
N SER A 102 -7.80 7.46 -3.96
CA SER A 102 -9.24 7.63 -3.74
C SER A 102 -9.94 8.13 -5.00
N TYR A 103 -11.06 7.49 -5.34
CA TYR A 103 -11.95 7.97 -6.38
C TYR A 103 -12.81 9.13 -5.89
N TYR A 104 -13.31 9.04 -4.66
CA TYR A 104 -13.99 10.13 -3.96
C TYR A 104 -13.90 9.93 -2.46
N GLU A 105 -13.48 10.95 -1.78
CA GLU A 105 -13.48 10.99 -0.31
C GLU A 105 -13.70 12.41 0.18
N PRO A 106 -14.71 12.69 1.06
CA PRO A 106 -15.01 14.06 1.49
C PRO A 106 -13.80 14.79 2.07
N TRP A 107 -12.97 14.11 2.87
CA TRP A 107 -11.74 14.67 3.41
C TRP A 107 -10.51 13.81 3.06
N GLY A 108 -10.44 12.57 3.51
CA GLY A 108 -9.26 11.71 3.41
C GLY A 108 -8.43 11.73 4.68
N TYR A 109 -8.92 11.07 5.73
CA TYR A 109 -8.18 10.96 6.99
C TYR A 109 -6.94 10.09 6.85
N THR A 110 -7.00 9.02 6.06
CA THR A 110 -5.88 8.09 5.88
C THR A 110 -4.62 8.74 5.28
N PRO A 111 -4.68 9.54 4.21
CA PRO A 111 -3.51 10.27 3.75
C PRO A 111 -3.04 11.34 4.76
N LEU A 112 -3.95 12.02 5.46
CA LEU A 112 -3.60 12.97 6.51
C LEU A 112 -2.86 12.29 7.67
N GLU A 113 -3.36 11.15 8.14
CA GLU A 113 -2.72 10.35 9.19
C GLU A 113 -1.34 9.88 8.76
N SER A 114 -1.20 9.42 7.51
CA SER A 114 0.08 9.00 6.96
C SER A 114 1.13 10.12 7.04
N VAL A 115 0.75 11.31 6.63
CA VAL A 115 1.63 12.50 6.73
C VAL A 115 1.92 12.86 8.19
N ALA A 116 0.92 12.79 9.08
CA ALA A 116 1.11 13.04 10.51
C ALA A 116 2.12 12.06 11.14
N PHE A 117 2.17 10.82 10.65
CA PHE A 117 3.20 9.82 11.02
C PHE A 117 4.49 9.93 10.19
N ARG A 118 4.65 11.00 9.40
CA ARG A 118 5.83 11.25 8.57
C ARG A 118 6.08 10.18 7.52
N VAL A 119 5.01 9.59 6.99
CA VAL A 119 5.09 8.69 5.84
C VAL A 119 4.71 9.46 4.60
N PRO A 120 5.62 9.63 3.63
CA PRO A 120 5.33 10.29 2.36
C PRO A 120 4.15 9.61 1.66
N THR A 121 3.29 10.40 1.02
CA THR A 121 1.96 9.94 0.63
C THR A 121 1.62 10.37 -0.79
N ILE A 122 1.01 9.46 -1.55
CA ILE A 122 0.34 9.75 -2.83
C ILE A 122 -1.17 9.75 -2.58
N THR A 123 -1.86 10.79 -3.00
CA THR A 123 -3.32 10.92 -2.93
C THR A 123 -3.87 11.53 -4.22
N THR A 124 -5.17 11.79 -4.26
CA THR A 124 -5.83 12.41 -5.43
C THR A 124 -6.54 13.71 -5.04
N ASP A 125 -6.84 14.53 -6.03
CA ASP A 125 -7.63 15.76 -5.86
C ASP A 125 -9.15 15.52 -5.75
N LEU A 126 -9.59 14.26 -5.78
CA LEU A 126 -10.96 13.86 -5.40
C LEU A 126 -11.12 13.62 -3.89
N ALA A 127 -10.04 13.73 -3.13
CA ALA A 127 -10.05 13.80 -1.66
C ALA A 127 -9.89 15.26 -1.20
N GLY A 128 -10.67 15.69 -0.21
CA GLY A 128 -10.57 17.04 0.34
C GLY A 128 -9.17 17.38 0.85
N PHE A 129 -8.48 16.41 1.46
CA PHE A 129 -7.07 16.56 1.86
C PHE A 129 -6.17 16.89 0.66
N GLY A 130 -6.31 16.19 -0.47
CA GLY A 130 -5.54 16.48 -1.68
C GLY A 130 -5.82 17.88 -2.23
N LEU A 131 -7.08 18.31 -2.25
CA LEU A 131 -7.44 19.69 -2.64
C LEU A 131 -6.81 20.72 -1.69
N TRP A 132 -6.82 20.45 -0.39
CA TRP A 132 -6.18 21.32 0.59
C TRP A 132 -4.65 21.40 0.35
N VAL A 133 -3.97 20.28 0.13
CA VAL A 133 -2.54 20.25 -0.20
C VAL A 133 -2.25 21.07 -1.44
N ASN A 134 -3.03 20.94 -2.51
CA ASN A 134 -2.88 21.72 -3.74
C ASN A 134 -3.06 23.24 -3.53
N SER A 135 -3.76 23.64 -2.46
CA SER A 135 -3.92 25.05 -2.10
C SER A 135 -2.70 25.65 -1.40
N LEU A 136 -1.77 24.84 -0.92
CA LEU A 136 -0.57 25.29 -0.23
C LEU A 136 0.42 25.88 -1.23
N LYS A 137 1.05 26.99 -0.85
CA LYS A 137 2.08 27.63 -1.69
C LYS A 137 3.37 26.81 -1.64
N ASN A 138 4.06 26.76 -2.78
CA ASN A 138 5.36 26.10 -2.93
C ASN A 138 5.34 24.58 -2.68
N GLN A 139 4.24 23.91 -3.04
CA GLN A 139 4.17 22.45 -3.00
C GLN A 139 4.90 21.84 -4.22
N HIS A 140 5.82 20.92 -3.98
CA HIS A 140 6.65 20.26 -5.00
C HIS A 140 6.43 18.75 -5.06
N GLY A 141 5.20 18.32 -4.80
CA GLY A 141 4.80 16.91 -4.87
C GLY A 141 5.50 16.07 -3.81
N ILE A 142 5.90 14.86 -4.18
CA ILE A 142 6.50 13.89 -3.25
C ILE A 142 7.79 14.40 -2.58
N ASN A 143 8.46 15.39 -3.14
CA ASN A 143 9.64 15.99 -2.52
C ASN A 143 9.31 16.78 -1.26
N ASP A 144 8.06 17.22 -1.11
CA ASP A 144 7.54 17.87 0.09
C ASP A 144 6.65 16.93 0.92
N GLY A 145 6.67 15.63 0.61
CA GLY A 145 6.02 14.58 1.37
C GLY A 145 4.65 14.18 0.87
N VAL A 146 4.02 14.93 -0.05
CA VAL A 146 2.71 14.58 -0.60
C VAL A 146 2.68 14.80 -2.11
N GLU A 147 2.34 13.75 -2.84
CA GLU A 147 1.98 13.83 -4.26
C GLU A 147 0.46 13.83 -4.39
N VAL A 148 -0.09 14.80 -5.12
CA VAL A 148 -1.52 14.88 -5.41
C VAL A 148 -1.74 14.68 -6.90
N LEU A 149 -2.36 13.57 -7.26
CA LEU A 149 -2.67 13.25 -8.64
C LEU A 149 -4.06 13.77 -9.01
N HIS A 150 -4.16 14.36 -10.20
CA HIS A 150 -5.46 14.69 -10.75
C HIS A 150 -6.23 13.44 -11.12
N ARG A 151 -7.46 13.29 -10.63
CA ARG A 151 -8.33 12.15 -10.92
C ARG A 151 -9.69 12.59 -11.42
N SER A 152 -10.19 11.90 -12.45
CA SER A 152 -11.51 12.08 -13.02
C SER A 152 -12.13 10.71 -13.36
N ASP A 153 -13.36 10.71 -13.86
CA ASP A 153 -14.05 9.49 -14.30
C ASP A 153 -13.40 8.81 -15.51
N TYR A 154 -12.45 9.47 -16.18
CA TYR A 154 -11.94 9.04 -17.48
C TYR A 154 -10.42 8.92 -17.58
N ASN A 155 -9.68 9.09 -16.48
CA ASN A 155 -8.21 9.12 -16.51
C ASN A 155 -7.52 8.06 -15.63
N ASP A 156 -8.14 6.90 -15.45
CA ASP A 156 -7.58 5.82 -14.62
C ASP A 156 -6.15 5.42 -15.02
N SER A 157 -5.88 5.35 -16.33
CA SER A 157 -4.54 5.01 -16.85
C SER A 157 -3.51 6.08 -16.50
N GLU A 158 -3.88 7.35 -16.60
CA GLU A 158 -3.00 8.47 -16.25
C GLU A 158 -2.70 8.50 -14.76
N VAL A 159 -3.69 8.20 -13.91
CA VAL A 159 -3.51 8.07 -12.47
C VAL A 159 -2.57 6.90 -12.15
N ALA A 160 -2.76 5.75 -12.78
CA ALA A 160 -1.88 4.59 -12.61
C ALA A 160 -0.44 4.89 -13.03
N ASP A 161 -0.24 5.58 -14.15
CA ASP A 161 1.08 6.04 -14.60
C ASP A 161 1.68 7.07 -13.63
N GLY A 162 0.90 8.02 -13.13
CA GLY A 162 1.35 8.98 -12.13
C GLY A 162 1.80 8.31 -10.83
N ILE A 163 1.06 7.31 -10.35
CA ILE A 163 1.47 6.49 -9.18
C ILE A 163 2.78 5.78 -9.47
N LYS A 164 2.90 5.09 -10.61
CA LYS A 164 4.10 4.36 -11.03
C LYS A 164 5.32 5.30 -11.09
N ASP A 165 5.16 6.47 -11.72
CA ASP A 165 6.25 7.43 -11.90
C ASP A 165 6.70 8.01 -10.57
N THR A 166 5.76 8.35 -9.67
CA THR A 166 6.06 8.82 -8.32
C THR A 166 6.76 7.75 -7.48
N ILE A 167 6.30 6.50 -7.51
CA ILE A 167 6.96 5.38 -6.81
C ILE A 167 8.39 5.19 -7.36
N THR A 168 8.58 5.27 -8.67
CA THR A 168 9.88 5.12 -9.31
C THR A 168 10.83 6.25 -8.87
N LEU A 169 10.36 7.50 -8.96
CA LEU A 169 11.11 8.67 -8.49
C LEU A 169 11.50 8.55 -7.01
N PHE A 170 10.57 8.12 -6.17
CA PHE A 170 10.82 7.92 -4.74
C PHE A 170 11.82 6.79 -4.48
N ALA A 171 11.68 5.67 -5.19
CA ALA A 171 12.57 4.53 -5.06
C ALA A 171 14.03 4.84 -5.45
N ASP A 172 14.27 5.81 -6.33
CA ASP A 172 15.61 6.22 -6.73
C ASP A 172 16.30 7.14 -5.71
N LYS A 173 15.55 7.67 -4.74
CA LYS A 173 16.12 8.54 -3.70
C LYS A 173 17.06 7.77 -2.77
N SER A 174 18.06 8.49 -2.27
CA SER A 174 18.94 8.03 -1.21
C SER A 174 18.21 8.02 0.14
N GLU A 175 18.70 7.24 1.10
CA GLU A 175 18.17 7.25 2.47
C GLU A 175 18.18 8.65 3.10
N LYS A 176 19.18 9.47 2.79
CA LYS A 176 19.26 10.83 3.29
C LYS A 176 18.12 11.70 2.75
N GLU A 177 17.85 11.63 1.44
CA GLU A 177 16.74 12.37 0.82
C GLU A 177 15.39 11.92 1.37
N VAL A 178 15.16 10.61 1.54
CA VAL A 178 13.94 10.08 2.16
C VAL A 178 13.78 10.62 3.59
N LYS A 179 14.86 10.64 4.40
CA LYS A 179 14.82 11.22 5.75
C LYS A 179 14.47 12.70 5.76
N GLU A 180 14.93 13.48 4.78
CA GLU A 180 14.58 14.89 4.68
C GLU A 180 13.12 15.09 4.26
N ILE A 181 12.62 14.30 3.32
CA ILE A 181 11.19 14.31 2.91
C ILE A 181 10.30 14.03 4.12
N ARG A 182 10.63 13.01 4.92
CA ARG A 182 9.86 12.63 6.13
C ARG A 182 9.85 13.69 7.23
N LYS A 183 10.64 14.74 7.14
CA LYS A 183 10.66 15.85 8.13
C LYS A 183 9.79 17.04 7.71
N ARG A 184 9.38 17.10 6.47
CA ARG A 184 8.57 18.18 5.92
C ARG A 184 7.09 17.97 6.17
#